data_1be2aea8fd505404c36594ba54f4e083
#
_entry.id   1be2aea8fd505404c36594ba54f4e083
#
_cell.length_a   1.000
_cell.length_b   1.000
_cell.length_c   1.000
_cell.angle_alpha   90.00
_cell.angle_beta   90.00
_cell.angle_gamma   90.00
#
_symmetry.space_group_name_H-M   'P 1'
#
loop_
_entity.id
_entity.type
_entity.pdbx_description
1 polymer ?
#
loop_
_entity_poly.entity_id
_entity_poly.type
_entity_poly.pdbx_seq_one_letter_code
_entity_poly.pdbx_strand_id
1 'polypeptide(L)'
;KLLRKGIDKNSIHVVKPNEEYMVQGIKFETIPSYNVNKKFHPKENNWVGYIITIDEVRYYIAGDTNITEENRKVKCDVAFVPVGGTYTMSSEEAAQLINEIKPQVAVPIHYGSVVGTKQDAIDFIKLLNPTINGVILMK
;
A
#
# COMPACT_ATOMS: atom_id res chain seq x y z
N LYS A 1 -0.95 18.46 11.79
CA LYS A 1 0.15 18.99 10.93
C LYS A 1 -0.38 19.80 9.75
N LEU A 2 -1.37 19.30 8.96
CA LEU A 2 -1.91 19.97 7.77
C LEU A 2 -2.52 21.35 8.08
N LEU A 3 -3.34 21.45 9.12
CA LEU A 3 -3.92 22.73 9.57
C LEU A 3 -2.87 23.78 9.91
N ARG A 4 -1.72 23.38 10.50
CA ARG A 4 -0.60 24.28 10.79
C ARG A 4 0.13 24.78 9.55
N LYS A 5 -0.11 24.15 8.38
CA LYS A 5 0.41 24.52 7.07
C LYS A 5 -0.59 25.31 6.21
N GLY A 6 -1.70 25.76 6.82
CA GLY A 6 -2.70 26.59 6.13
C GLY A 6 -3.67 25.85 5.23
N ILE A 7 -3.74 24.52 5.34
CA ILE A 7 -4.76 23.75 4.60
C ILE A 7 -6.13 23.95 5.27
N ASP A 8 -7.14 24.27 4.48
CA ASP A 8 -8.50 24.47 4.96
C ASP A 8 -9.01 23.21 5.65
N LYS A 9 -9.57 23.38 6.85
CA LYS A 9 -10.16 22.30 7.64
C LYS A 9 -11.23 21.53 6.85
N ASN A 10 -12.01 22.22 6.02
CA ASN A 10 -13.07 21.61 5.21
C ASN A 10 -12.54 20.71 4.09
N SER A 11 -11.26 20.83 3.74
CA SER A 11 -10.57 19.98 2.76
C SER A 11 -9.88 18.75 3.39
N ILE A 12 -10.05 18.54 4.71
CA ILE A 12 -9.40 17.45 5.44
C ILE A 12 -10.47 16.49 5.95
N HIS A 13 -10.42 15.25 5.47
CA HIS A 13 -11.21 14.15 5.98
C HIS A 13 -10.33 13.23 6.83
N VAL A 14 -10.68 13.11 8.12
CA VAL A 14 -9.98 12.20 9.04
C VAL A 14 -10.61 10.81 8.91
N VAL A 15 -9.78 9.83 8.62
CA VAL A 15 -10.20 8.43 8.45
C VAL A 15 -9.72 7.57 9.61
N LYS A 16 -10.39 6.43 9.82
CA LYS A 16 -10.01 5.37 10.75
C LYS A 16 -9.80 4.06 9.99
N PRO A 17 -9.03 3.10 10.53
CA PRO A 17 -8.90 1.79 9.93
C PRO A 17 -10.22 1.01 9.88
N ASN A 18 -10.37 0.15 8.88
CA ASN A 18 -11.51 -0.76 8.70
C ASN A 18 -12.86 -0.05 8.50
N GLU A 19 -12.87 1.08 7.84
CA GLU A 19 -14.10 1.83 7.52
C GLU A 19 -14.22 2.10 6.02
N GLU A 20 -15.46 2.31 5.57
CA GLU A 20 -15.77 2.72 4.20
C GLU A 20 -16.14 4.20 4.16
N TYR A 21 -15.73 4.86 3.09
CA TYR A 21 -15.95 6.29 2.88
C TYR A 21 -16.41 6.59 1.45
N MET A 22 -17.16 7.68 1.33
CA MET A 22 -17.50 8.31 0.04
C MET A 22 -17.16 9.80 0.13
N VAL A 23 -16.17 10.26 -0.62
CA VAL A 23 -15.74 11.65 -0.64
C VAL A 23 -15.70 12.14 -2.07
N GLN A 24 -16.45 13.20 -2.37
CA GLN A 24 -16.56 13.80 -3.73
C GLN A 24 -16.87 12.75 -4.83
N GLY A 25 -17.74 11.79 -4.54
CA GLY A 25 -18.12 10.75 -5.48
C GLY A 25 -17.11 9.58 -5.60
N ILE A 26 -16.01 9.61 -4.88
CA ILE A 26 -15.00 8.53 -4.86
C ILE A 26 -15.26 7.65 -3.65
N LYS A 27 -15.52 6.36 -3.91
CA LYS A 27 -15.64 5.33 -2.87
C LYS A 27 -14.25 4.79 -2.52
N PHE A 28 -13.96 4.69 -1.22
CA PHE A 28 -12.75 4.01 -0.75
C PHE A 28 -12.97 3.33 0.61
N GLU A 29 -12.16 2.32 0.85
CA GLU A 29 -12.06 1.59 2.10
C GLU A 29 -10.68 1.85 2.72
N THR A 30 -10.61 1.80 4.04
CA THR A 30 -9.35 1.90 4.78
C THR A 30 -9.01 0.56 5.42
N ILE A 31 -7.74 0.22 5.38
CA ILE A 31 -7.20 -1.00 5.97
C ILE A 31 -6.03 -0.62 6.90
N PRO A 32 -5.85 -1.28 8.06
CA PRO A 32 -4.70 -1.00 8.91
C PRO A 32 -3.37 -1.18 8.16
N SER A 33 -2.47 -0.22 8.32
CA SER A 33 -1.12 -0.23 7.77
C SER A 33 -0.12 -0.16 8.90
N TYR A 34 0.60 -1.26 9.17
CA TYR A 34 1.52 -1.37 10.30
C TYR A 34 2.59 -2.44 10.10
N ASN A 35 3.65 -2.38 10.91
CA ASN A 35 4.67 -3.39 10.97
C ASN A 35 4.45 -4.33 12.16
N VAL A 36 4.67 -5.64 11.95
CA VAL A 36 4.49 -6.68 12.97
C VAL A 36 5.76 -6.82 13.82
N ASN A 37 6.94 -6.85 13.18
CA ASN A 37 8.22 -7.20 13.83
C ASN A 37 9.26 -6.07 13.75
N LYS A 38 8.84 -4.84 13.53
CA LYS A 38 9.72 -3.67 13.42
C LYS A 38 9.26 -2.58 14.40
N LYS A 39 10.22 -1.80 14.91
CA LYS A 39 9.93 -0.67 15.84
C LYS A 39 9.19 0.50 15.16
N PHE A 40 9.16 0.53 13.83
CA PHE A 40 8.53 1.58 13.03
C PHE A 40 7.11 1.16 12.67
N HIS A 41 6.22 2.13 12.53
CA HIS A 41 4.82 1.94 12.12
C HIS A 41 4.05 0.95 13.02
N PRO A 42 3.96 1.20 14.35
CA PRO A 42 3.20 0.33 15.25
C PRO A 42 1.69 0.43 14.98
N LYS A 43 0.95 -0.64 15.24
CA LYS A 43 -0.51 -0.74 14.98
C LYS A 43 -1.31 0.33 15.71
N GLU A 44 -0.86 0.73 16.90
CA GLU A 44 -1.49 1.72 17.78
C GLU A 44 -1.57 3.12 17.15
N ASN A 45 -0.75 3.41 16.13
CA ASN A 45 -0.80 4.68 15.40
C ASN A 45 -2.04 4.82 14.52
N ASN A 46 -2.80 3.73 14.30
CA ASN A 46 -3.99 3.69 13.44
C ASN A 46 -3.74 4.27 12.03
N TRP A 47 -2.55 4.05 11.48
CA TRP A 47 -2.24 4.41 10.11
C TRP A 47 -2.93 3.45 9.15
N VAL A 48 -3.22 3.95 7.95
CA VAL A 48 -4.04 3.21 6.99
C VAL A 48 -3.41 3.12 5.61
N GLY A 49 -3.64 2.01 4.95
CA GLY A 49 -3.65 1.87 3.52
C GLY A 49 -5.08 2.09 3.00
N TYR A 50 -5.21 2.21 1.69
CA TYR A 50 -6.47 2.52 1.03
C TYR A 50 -6.80 1.50 -0.05
N ILE A 51 -8.09 1.18 -0.20
CA ILE A 51 -8.62 0.49 -1.36
C ILE A 51 -9.60 1.46 -2.02
N ILE A 52 -9.20 2.06 -3.13
CA ILE A 52 -9.96 3.09 -3.84
C ILE A 52 -10.63 2.44 -5.05
N THR A 53 -11.93 2.68 -5.23
CA THR A 53 -12.67 2.18 -6.39
C THR A 53 -12.92 3.32 -7.37
N ILE A 54 -12.39 3.19 -8.60
CA ILE A 54 -12.56 4.14 -9.70
C ILE A 54 -12.96 3.32 -10.94
N ASP A 55 -14.08 3.66 -11.56
CA ASP A 55 -14.61 2.97 -12.75
C ASP A 55 -14.62 1.43 -12.59
N GLU A 56 -15.15 0.96 -11.44
CA GLU A 56 -15.22 -0.46 -11.06
C GLU A 56 -13.86 -1.15 -10.82
N VAL A 57 -12.73 -0.46 -11.02
CA VAL A 57 -11.38 -0.98 -10.74
C VAL A 57 -11.01 -0.64 -9.29
N ARG A 58 -10.52 -1.63 -8.56
CA ARG A 58 -10.11 -1.51 -7.15
C ARG A 58 -8.59 -1.39 -7.06
N TYR A 59 -8.14 -0.25 -6.55
CA TYR A 59 -6.72 0.09 -6.35
C TYR A 59 -6.36 -0.03 -4.88
N TYR A 60 -5.49 -0.96 -4.53
CA TYR A 60 -4.92 -1.08 -3.18
C TYR A 60 -3.62 -0.29 -3.08
N ILE A 61 -3.57 0.69 -2.18
CA ILE A 61 -2.39 1.48 -1.84
C ILE A 61 -2.02 1.11 -0.41
N ALA A 62 -0.99 0.27 -0.26
CA ALA A 62 -0.69 -0.37 1.02
C ALA A 62 -0.22 0.59 2.11
N GLY A 63 0.43 1.70 1.75
CA GLY A 63 1.14 2.55 2.70
C GLY A 63 2.38 1.84 3.27
N ASP A 64 2.87 2.33 4.40
CA ASP A 64 4.05 1.78 5.07
C ASP A 64 3.64 0.62 5.99
N THR A 65 3.75 -0.60 5.50
CA THR A 65 3.24 -1.80 6.17
C THR A 65 4.12 -3.03 5.95
N ASN A 66 4.06 -3.98 6.88
CA ASN A 66 4.42 -5.38 6.62
C ASN A 66 3.22 -6.19 6.12
N ILE A 67 3.41 -7.51 5.93
CA ILE A 67 2.32 -8.46 5.75
C ILE A 67 1.54 -8.54 7.06
N THR A 68 0.22 -8.32 6.99
CA THR A 68 -0.71 -8.36 8.12
C THR A 68 -1.86 -9.31 7.84
N GLU A 69 -2.61 -9.72 8.88
CA GLU A 69 -3.81 -10.54 8.67
C GLU A 69 -4.86 -9.82 7.82
N GLU A 70 -4.91 -8.50 7.94
CA GLU A 70 -5.87 -7.68 7.23
C GLU A 70 -5.51 -7.56 5.74
N ASN A 71 -4.24 -7.26 5.40
CA ASN A 71 -3.87 -7.05 4.00
C ASN A 71 -3.80 -8.35 3.17
N ARG A 72 -3.64 -9.51 3.80
CA ARG A 72 -3.77 -10.82 3.14
C ARG A 72 -5.18 -11.10 2.60
N LYS A 73 -6.19 -10.40 3.11
CA LYS A 73 -7.60 -10.55 2.71
C LYS A 73 -8.06 -9.52 1.68
N VAL A 74 -7.16 -8.62 1.27
CA VAL A 74 -7.46 -7.58 0.29
C VAL A 74 -7.83 -8.21 -1.05
N LYS A 75 -8.92 -7.71 -1.64
CA LYS A 75 -9.33 -8.01 -3.02
C LYS A 75 -9.20 -6.74 -3.84
N CYS A 76 -8.31 -6.73 -4.81
CA CYS A 76 -8.06 -5.58 -5.67
C CYS A 76 -7.61 -6.03 -7.06
N ASP A 77 -7.72 -5.12 -8.02
CA ASP A 77 -7.27 -5.33 -9.39
C ASP A 77 -5.83 -4.84 -9.59
N VAL A 78 -5.50 -3.73 -8.93
CA VAL A 78 -4.17 -3.11 -8.96
C VAL A 78 -3.68 -2.91 -7.53
N ALA A 79 -2.43 -3.33 -7.24
CA ALA A 79 -1.83 -3.15 -5.92
C ALA A 79 -0.53 -2.34 -6.00
N PHE A 80 -0.43 -1.31 -5.16
CA PHE A 80 0.78 -0.53 -4.92
C PHE A 80 1.37 -0.92 -3.56
N VAL A 81 2.56 -1.55 -3.55
CA VAL A 81 3.16 -2.08 -2.34
C VAL A 81 4.61 -1.62 -2.15
N PRO A 82 5.01 -1.32 -0.91
CA PRO A 82 6.40 -0.93 -0.62
C PRO A 82 7.34 -2.12 -0.73
N VAL A 83 8.55 -1.89 -1.27
CA VAL A 83 9.59 -2.92 -1.43
C VAL A 83 10.94 -2.53 -0.83
N GLY A 84 11.02 -1.39 -0.12
CA GLY A 84 12.28 -0.83 0.37
C GLY A 84 12.92 -1.54 1.56
N GLY A 85 12.25 -2.48 2.22
CA GLY A 85 12.78 -3.41 3.23
C GLY A 85 13.01 -2.84 4.63
N THR A 86 13.62 -1.68 4.76
CA THR A 86 14.07 -1.15 6.06
C THR A 86 12.91 -0.81 7.00
N TYR A 87 11.94 -0.07 6.52
CA TYR A 87 10.78 0.41 7.31
C TYR A 87 9.47 -0.27 6.93
N THR A 88 9.48 -1.07 5.89
CA THR A 88 8.32 -1.70 5.27
C THR A 88 8.67 -3.12 4.83
N MET A 89 7.86 -3.72 3.96
CA MET A 89 8.17 -5.02 3.36
C MET A 89 9.45 -4.97 2.52
N SER A 90 10.20 -6.08 2.53
CA SER A 90 11.23 -6.35 1.52
C SER A 90 10.58 -6.76 0.18
N SER A 91 11.40 -6.89 -0.87
CA SER A 91 10.96 -7.38 -2.18
C SER A 91 10.29 -8.75 -2.08
N GLU A 92 10.85 -9.66 -1.28
CA GLU A 92 10.35 -11.02 -1.06
C GLU A 92 9.01 -11.00 -0.28
N GLU A 93 8.94 -10.22 0.80
CA GLU A 93 7.73 -10.07 1.59
C GLU A 93 6.59 -9.46 0.75
N ALA A 94 6.89 -8.43 -0.02
CA ALA A 94 5.92 -7.79 -0.91
C ALA A 94 5.43 -8.76 -2.00
N ALA A 95 6.35 -9.53 -2.62
CA ALA A 95 5.97 -10.54 -3.62
C ALA A 95 5.12 -11.66 -3.00
N GLN A 96 5.44 -12.09 -1.77
CA GLN A 96 4.63 -13.07 -1.05
C GLN A 96 3.19 -12.56 -0.87
N LEU A 97 3.02 -11.34 -0.37
CA LEU A 97 1.68 -10.73 -0.20
C LEU A 97 0.92 -10.66 -1.53
N ILE A 98 1.58 -10.17 -2.59
CA ILE A 98 0.95 -10.02 -3.91
C ILE A 98 0.56 -11.37 -4.50
N ASN A 99 1.39 -12.39 -4.36
CA ASN A 99 1.07 -13.74 -4.81
C ASN A 99 -0.10 -14.38 -4.02
N GLU A 100 -0.33 -13.97 -2.78
CA GLU A 100 -1.49 -14.38 -1.97
C GLU A 100 -2.78 -13.68 -2.40
N ILE A 101 -2.76 -12.35 -2.57
CA ILE A 101 -3.96 -11.56 -2.91
C ILE A 101 -4.29 -11.53 -4.41
N LYS A 102 -3.34 -11.88 -5.26
CA LYS A 102 -3.48 -12.12 -6.72
C LYS A 102 -4.18 -10.98 -7.48
N PRO A 103 -3.69 -9.72 -7.41
CA PRO A 103 -4.20 -8.67 -8.28
C PRO A 103 -3.82 -8.95 -9.75
N GLN A 104 -4.45 -8.26 -10.69
CA GLN A 104 -4.04 -8.33 -12.11
C GLN A 104 -2.71 -7.59 -12.33
N VAL A 105 -2.52 -6.46 -11.62
CA VAL A 105 -1.33 -5.60 -11.75
C VAL A 105 -0.73 -5.34 -10.38
N ALA A 106 0.59 -5.41 -10.27
CA ALA A 106 1.34 -5.05 -9.07
C ALA A 106 2.42 -4.01 -9.38
N VAL A 107 2.47 -2.96 -8.57
CA VAL A 107 3.37 -1.83 -8.74
C VAL A 107 4.22 -1.67 -7.47
N PRO A 108 5.54 -1.88 -7.54
CA PRO A 108 6.44 -1.62 -6.42
C PRO A 108 6.60 -0.11 -6.21
N ILE A 109 6.54 0.31 -4.95
CA ILE A 109 6.74 1.70 -4.50
C ILE A 109 7.71 1.74 -3.33
N HIS A 110 8.01 2.93 -2.81
CA HIS A 110 8.84 3.16 -1.62
C HIS A 110 10.27 2.62 -1.74
N TYR A 111 10.93 2.92 -2.88
CA TYR A 111 12.33 2.58 -3.15
C TYR A 111 13.03 3.71 -3.91
N GLY A 112 14.37 3.66 -3.96
CA GLY A 112 15.18 4.52 -4.83
C GLY A 112 15.45 5.94 -4.33
N SER A 113 15.01 6.32 -3.12
CA SER A 113 15.26 7.63 -2.53
C SER A 113 15.93 7.53 -1.15
N VAL A 114 15.15 7.34 -0.09
CA VAL A 114 15.66 7.25 1.30
C VAL A 114 16.08 5.82 1.63
N VAL A 115 15.30 4.84 1.19
CA VAL A 115 15.52 3.41 1.39
C VAL A 115 15.20 2.63 0.12
N GLY A 116 15.76 1.44 0.01
CA GLY A 116 15.60 0.57 -1.14
C GLY A 116 16.28 1.10 -2.40
N THR A 117 16.31 0.27 -3.41
CA THR A 117 16.96 0.53 -4.70
C THR A 117 16.06 0.12 -5.86
N LYS A 118 16.40 0.51 -7.06
CA LYS A 118 15.71 0.01 -8.28
C LYS A 118 15.82 -1.52 -8.40
N GLN A 119 16.86 -2.11 -7.85
CA GLN A 119 17.05 -3.57 -7.85
C GLN A 119 15.95 -4.26 -7.02
N ASP A 120 15.52 -3.68 -5.88
CA ASP A 120 14.44 -4.24 -5.07
C ASP A 120 13.12 -4.32 -5.86
N ALA A 121 12.82 -3.32 -6.70
CA ALA A 121 11.66 -3.34 -7.57
C ALA A 121 11.77 -4.43 -8.66
N ILE A 122 12.96 -4.61 -9.24
CA ILE A 122 13.23 -5.66 -10.24
C ILE A 122 13.10 -7.04 -9.61
N ASP A 123 13.66 -7.24 -8.42
CA ASP A 123 13.62 -8.53 -7.72
C ASP A 123 12.19 -8.86 -7.28
N PHE A 124 11.44 -7.87 -6.80
CA PHE A 124 10.01 -8.01 -6.55
C PHE A 124 9.25 -8.57 -7.77
N ILE A 125 9.43 -7.95 -8.95
CA ILE A 125 8.73 -8.40 -10.16
C ILE A 125 9.10 -9.83 -10.57
N LYS A 126 10.38 -10.22 -10.44
CA LYS A 126 10.85 -11.58 -10.75
C LYS A 126 10.20 -12.65 -9.86
N LEU A 127 9.78 -12.29 -8.65
CA LEU A 127 9.19 -13.20 -7.68
C LEU A 127 7.66 -13.30 -7.81
N LEU A 128 7.03 -12.50 -8.67
CA LEU A 128 5.59 -12.57 -8.91
C LEU A 128 5.20 -13.82 -9.70
N ASN A 129 4.03 -14.36 -9.39
CA ASN A 129 3.42 -15.40 -10.21
C ASN A 129 3.21 -14.90 -11.64
N PRO A 130 3.38 -15.77 -12.68
CA PRO A 130 3.30 -15.38 -14.10
C PRO A 130 1.96 -14.76 -14.51
N THR A 131 0.89 -14.97 -13.73
CA THR A 131 -0.44 -14.41 -13.99
C THR A 131 -0.58 -12.96 -13.54
N ILE A 132 0.39 -12.42 -12.79
CA ILE A 132 0.38 -11.07 -12.25
C ILE A 132 1.32 -10.19 -13.08
N ASN A 133 0.79 -9.09 -13.61
CA ASN A 133 1.60 -8.15 -14.38
C ASN A 133 2.32 -7.16 -13.43
N GLY A 134 3.63 -7.30 -13.28
CA GLY A 134 4.47 -6.39 -12.52
C GLY A 134 4.89 -5.17 -13.34
N VAL A 135 4.63 -3.95 -12.85
CA VAL A 135 4.91 -2.70 -13.58
C VAL A 135 5.76 -1.75 -12.74
N ILE A 136 6.92 -1.35 -13.24
CA ILE A 136 7.78 -0.32 -12.63
C ILE A 136 7.38 1.05 -13.18
N LEU A 137 6.78 1.89 -12.36
CA LEU A 137 6.38 3.26 -12.73
C LEU A 137 7.40 4.32 -12.28
N MET A 138 8.13 4.07 -11.19
CA MET A 138 9.17 5.00 -10.69
C MET A 138 10.48 4.76 -11.46
N LYS A 139 11.06 5.85 -11.97
CA LYS A 139 12.32 5.84 -12.73
C LYS A 139 13.51 6.10 -11.82
#